data_4c0d11c1d679335b7f3905c5d36ff76b
#
_entry.id   4c0d11c1d679335b7f3905c5d36ff76b
#
_cell.length_a   1.000
_cell.length_b   1.000
_cell.length_c   1.000
_cell.angle_alpha   90.00
_cell.angle_beta   90.00
_cell.angle_gamma   90.00
#
_symmetry.space_group_name_H-M   'P 1'
#
loop_
_entity.id
_entity.type
_entity.pdbx_description
1 polymer ?
#
loop_
_entity_poly.entity_id
_entity_poly.type
_entity_poly.pdbx_seq_one_letter_code
_entity_poly.pdbx_strand_id
1 'polypeptide(L)'
;LCFIRAQDAGGAYIKTYLKNENIFVYDEKYIHTWPVHPYDALIELIQKRNWEKLNIGVEMDSHYFTAYCYEKLKQGLPNAKIKDSERLVNWARFVKSDTEIGYMKKAAKISEGAMKVAMETIEPGLRQCDAVAEIQKALFKGTPEVGGEYASITTLLPTGKGTSASHLTATDEKFVNGEATIVELSGVVKRYHCPMARTVQLGKPEQKKIDAMKATNEALQAGIEATKPGNTANDVAQKFWGVLDKYNIKKESRTGYSIGIGYPPDWGEHTLNIYKGDMTVLQPNVCFHMIAVMQFGEWGVEASESVRAVSYTHLTLPTILPV
;
A
#
# COMPACT_ATOMS: atom_id res chain seq x y z
N LEU A 1 -10.47 -22.50 4.98
CA LEU A 1 -11.86 -22.45 4.57
C LEU A 1 -12.15 -21.19 3.79
N CYS A 2 -13.05 -21.22 2.84
CA CYS A 2 -13.61 -20.08 2.13
C CYS A 2 -15.10 -20.00 2.41
N PHE A 3 -15.60 -18.85 2.80
CA PHE A 3 -17.03 -18.58 2.97
C PHE A 3 -17.42 -17.50 1.96
N ILE A 4 -18.27 -17.83 1.00
CA ILE A 4 -18.47 -17.02 -0.19
C ILE A 4 -19.93 -17.04 -0.66
N ARG A 5 -20.36 -15.96 -1.28
CA ARG A 5 -21.66 -15.80 -1.90
C ARG A 5 -21.85 -16.80 -3.07
N ALA A 6 -23.08 -17.30 -3.24
CA ALA A 6 -23.42 -18.28 -4.30
C ALA A 6 -23.01 -17.81 -5.69
N GLN A 7 -23.27 -16.56 -6.05
CA GLN A 7 -22.93 -15.99 -7.35
C GLN A 7 -21.41 -16.00 -7.63
N ASP A 8 -20.57 -15.90 -6.58
CA ASP A 8 -19.12 -15.79 -6.71
C ASP A 8 -18.39 -17.12 -6.49
N ALA A 9 -19.12 -18.18 -6.11
CA ALA A 9 -18.56 -19.49 -5.77
C ALA A 9 -17.74 -20.10 -6.93
N GLY A 10 -18.15 -19.86 -8.18
CA GLY A 10 -17.40 -20.32 -9.37
C GLY A 10 -15.97 -19.80 -9.39
N GLY A 11 -15.75 -18.55 -8.97
CA GLY A 11 -14.42 -17.97 -8.84
C GLY A 11 -13.56 -18.69 -7.78
N ALA A 12 -14.14 -19.06 -6.65
CA ALA A 12 -13.44 -19.80 -5.60
C ALA A 12 -13.00 -21.19 -6.08
N TYR A 13 -13.86 -21.92 -6.79
CA TYR A 13 -13.53 -23.23 -7.34
C TYR A 13 -12.43 -23.20 -8.39
N ILE A 14 -12.37 -22.14 -9.22
CA ILE A 14 -11.41 -22.03 -10.33
C ILE A 14 -10.07 -21.44 -9.88
N LYS A 15 -10.08 -20.50 -8.91
CA LYS A 15 -8.92 -19.63 -8.61
C LYS A 15 -8.23 -19.94 -7.30
N THR A 16 -8.78 -20.83 -6.45
CA THR A 16 -8.14 -21.18 -5.18
C THR A 16 -7.56 -22.60 -5.22
N TYR A 17 -6.63 -22.87 -4.30
CA TYR A 17 -6.08 -24.21 -4.05
C TYR A 17 -6.95 -25.02 -3.07
N LEU A 18 -8.04 -24.45 -2.59
CA LEU A 18 -8.91 -25.11 -1.61
C LEU A 18 -9.67 -26.28 -2.28
N LYS A 19 -9.79 -27.38 -1.55
CA LYS A 19 -10.69 -28.46 -1.93
C LYS A 19 -12.13 -27.98 -1.85
N ASN A 20 -13.01 -28.47 -2.71
CA ASN A 20 -14.40 -28.05 -2.76
C ASN A 20 -15.14 -28.17 -1.42
N GLU A 21 -14.82 -29.18 -0.61
CA GLU A 21 -15.35 -29.39 0.75
C GLU A 21 -14.99 -28.26 1.75
N ASN A 22 -14.03 -27.41 1.39
CA ASN A 22 -13.59 -26.26 2.17
C ASN A 22 -14.11 -24.94 1.63
N ILE A 23 -15.00 -24.96 0.66
CA ILE A 23 -15.67 -23.78 0.10
C ILE A 23 -17.14 -23.82 0.52
N PHE A 24 -17.52 -22.90 1.41
CA PHE A 24 -18.86 -22.78 1.97
C PHE A 24 -19.61 -21.68 1.26
N VAL A 25 -20.67 -22.05 0.59
CA VAL A 25 -21.49 -21.14 -0.22
C VAL A 25 -22.72 -20.73 0.57
N TYR A 26 -22.98 -19.43 0.68
CA TYR A 26 -24.21 -18.92 1.26
C TYR A 26 -25.15 -18.35 0.19
N ASP A 27 -26.45 -18.40 0.49
CA ASP A 27 -27.54 -18.08 -0.42
C ASP A 27 -27.68 -16.57 -0.67
N GLU A 28 -28.22 -16.18 -1.83
CA GLU A 28 -28.51 -14.81 -2.22
C GLU A 28 -29.50 -14.09 -1.28
N LYS A 29 -30.34 -14.81 -0.55
CA LYS A 29 -31.27 -14.23 0.42
C LYS A 29 -30.61 -13.39 1.51
N TYR A 30 -29.30 -13.58 1.75
CA TYR A 30 -28.53 -12.83 2.72
C TYR A 30 -27.95 -11.50 2.17
N ILE A 31 -28.13 -11.23 0.87
CA ILE A 31 -27.53 -10.07 0.21
C ILE A 31 -28.55 -8.94 0.11
N HIS A 32 -28.17 -7.77 0.64
CA HIS A 32 -29.00 -6.54 0.66
C HIS A 32 -30.42 -6.74 1.20
N THR A 33 -30.63 -7.70 2.10
CA THR A 33 -31.94 -8.08 2.63
C THR A 33 -31.98 -7.85 4.14
N TRP A 34 -32.39 -6.67 4.55
CA TRP A 34 -32.53 -6.36 5.98
C TRP A 34 -33.72 -7.07 6.61
N PRO A 35 -33.60 -7.63 7.85
CA PRO A 35 -32.43 -7.63 8.76
C PRO A 35 -31.47 -8.83 8.58
N VAL A 36 -31.65 -9.61 7.53
CA VAL A 36 -30.85 -10.82 7.26
C VAL A 36 -29.46 -10.40 6.76
N HIS A 37 -28.43 -11.12 7.15
CA HIS A 37 -27.05 -10.75 6.86
C HIS A 37 -26.19 -12.00 6.55
N PRO A 38 -25.15 -11.93 5.70
CA PRO A 38 -24.26 -13.07 5.44
C PRO A 38 -23.67 -13.70 6.69
N TYR A 39 -23.47 -12.93 7.76
CA TYR A 39 -23.00 -13.45 9.05
C TYR A 39 -24.00 -14.35 9.77
N ASP A 40 -25.30 -14.28 9.45
CA ASP A 40 -26.25 -15.26 9.97
C ASP A 40 -25.91 -16.65 9.42
N ALA A 41 -25.61 -16.78 8.12
CA ALA A 41 -25.16 -18.04 7.53
C ALA A 41 -23.77 -18.46 8.05
N LEU A 42 -22.86 -17.52 8.34
CA LEU A 42 -21.59 -17.81 8.96
C LEU A 42 -21.76 -18.38 10.39
N ILE A 43 -22.68 -17.83 11.17
CA ILE A 43 -23.02 -18.32 12.53
C ILE A 43 -23.56 -19.75 12.45
N GLU A 44 -24.47 -20.04 11.51
CA GLU A 44 -24.97 -21.41 11.28
C GLU A 44 -23.82 -22.38 10.94
N LEU A 45 -22.87 -21.97 10.12
CA LEU A 45 -21.68 -22.76 9.79
C LEU A 45 -20.80 -23.02 11.02
N ILE A 46 -20.56 -21.99 11.86
CA ILE A 46 -19.77 -22.09 13.09
C ILE A 46 -20.44 -23.08 14.06
N GLN A 47 -21.73 -22.98 14.24
CA GLN A 47 -22.53 -23.89 15.09
C GLN A 47 -22.49 -25.33 14.56
N LYS A 48 -22.71 -25.53 13.26
CA LYS A 48 -22.61 -26.84 12.59
C LYS A 48 -21.25 -27.51 12.76
N ARG A 49 -20.19 -26.70 12.92
CA ARG A 49 -18.82 -27.16 13.18
C ARG A 49 -18.51 -27.37 14.69
N ASN A 50 -19.43 -27.10 15.57
CA ASN A 50 -19.23 -27.10 17.04
C ASN A 50 -18.13 -26.14 17.50
N TRP A 51 -18.01 -24.98 16.84
CA TRP A 51 -17.03 -23.95 17.17
C TRP A 51 -17.61 -22.81 18.02
N GLU A 52 -18.91 -22.84 18.32
CA GLU A 52 -19.65 -21.78 19.04
C GLU A 52 -19.23 -21.57 20.49
N LYS A 53 -18.32 -22.41 21.00
CA LYS A 53 -17.73 -22.27 22.34
C LYS A 53 -16.24 -21.96 22.34
N LEU A 54 -15.65 -21.77 21.16
CA LEU A 54 -14.22 -21.50 21.01
C LEU A 54 -13.89 -20.02 21.24
N ASN A 55 -12.58 -19.76 21.38
CA ASN A 55 -12.04 -18.42 21.22
C ASN A 55 -12.00 -18.10 19.72
N ILE A 56 -12.71 -17.07 19.29
CA ILE A 56 -12.77 -16.63 17.89
C ILE A 56 -12.06 -15.29 17.78
N GLY A 57 -10.95 -15.26 17.04
CA GLY A 57 -10.27 -14.03 16.67
C GLY A 57 -10.93 -13.42 15.42
N VAL A 58 -11.23 -12.12 15.47
CA VAL A 58 -11.73 -11.36 14.32
C VAL A 58 -10.83 -10.16 14.07
N GLU A 59 -10.71 -9.74 12.83
CA GLU A 59 -9.89 -8.58 12.44
C GLU A 59 -10.68 -7.29 12.68
N MET A 60 -10.74 -6.81 13.93
CA MET A 60 -11.58 -5.68 14.36
C MET A 60 -11.24 -4.36 13.67
N ASP A 61 -10.01 -4.22 13.22
CA ASP A 61 -9.50 -3.02 12.53
C ASP A 61 -9.42 -3.21 11.00
N SER A 62 -10.14 -4.18 10.45
CA SER A 62 -10.23 -4.40 9.01
C SER A 62 -11.29 -3.51 8.37
N HIS A 63 -10.98 -2.91 7.21
CA HIS A 63 -11.94 -2.13 6.43
C HIS A 63 -13.22 -2.90 6.04
N TYR A 64 -13.14 -4.22 5.97
CA TYR A 64 -14.23 -5.10 5.54
C TYR A 64 -15.01 -5.73 6.70
N PHE A 65 -14.51 -5.60 7.94
CA PHE A 65 -15.20 -6.10 9.14
C PHE A 65 -15.96 -4.96 9.82
N THR A 66 -17.26 -4.88 9.56
CA THR A 66 -18.08 -3.77 10.06
C THR A 66 -18.52 -4.01 11.51
N ALA A 67 -18.91 -2.94 12.22
CA ALA A 67 -19.50 -3.04 13.55
C ALA A 67 -20.74 -3.96 13.54
N TYR A 68 -21.51 -3.95 12.44
CA TYR A 68 -22.67 -4.83 12.32
C TYR A 68 -22.29 -6.30 12.24
N CYS A 69 -21.18 -6.64 11.55
CA CYS A 69 -20.63 -8.00 11.54
C CYS A 69 -20.29 -8.48 12.96
N TYR A 70 -19.66 -7.62 13.76
CA TYR A 70 -19.31 -7.91 15.14
C TYR A 70 -20.54 -8.13 16.02
N GLU A 71 -21.54 -7.26 15.94
CA GLU A 71 -22.78 -7.41 16.72
C GLU A 71 -23.55 -8.68 16.33
N LYS A 72 -23.61 -9.03 15.04
CA LYS A 72 -24.21 -10.30 14.59
C LYS A 72 -23.49 -11.50 15.22
N LEU A 73 -22.16 -11.53 15.21
CA LEU A 73 -21.39 -12.62 15.83
C LEU A 73 -21.66 -12.72 17.34
N LYS A 74 -21.67 -11.60 18.07
CA LYS A 74 -21.96 -11.58 19.51
C LYS A 74 -23.34 -12.13 19.83
N GLN A 75 -24.35 -11.71 19.06
CA GLN A 75 -25.73 -12.14 19.26
C GLN A 75 -25.92 -13.63 18.94
N GLY A 76 -25.32 -14.08 17.81
CA GLY A 76 -25.50 -15.45 17.34
C GLY A 76 -24.62 -16.49 18.02
N LEU A 77 -23.51 -16.05 18.67
CA LEU A 77 -22.54 -16.92 19.33
C LEU A 77 -22.31 -16.47 20.79
N PRO A 78 -23.34 -16.51 21.66
CA PRO A 78 -23.26 -15.96 23.02
C PRO A 78 -22.28 -16.70 23.93
N ASN A 79 -21.89 -17.92 23.57
CA ASN A 79 -20.94 -18.75 24.32
C ASN A 79 -19.50 -18.68 23.77
N ALA A 80 -19.27 -18.01 22.67
CA ALA A 80 -17.95 -17.81 22.11
C ALA A 80 -17.22 -16.65 22.81
N LYS A 81 -15.91 -16.76 22.94
CA LYS A 81 -15.06 -15.63 23.31
C LYS A 81 -14.54 -14.95 22.05
N ILE A 82 -15.24 -13.91 21.62
CA ILE A 82 -14.84 -13.11 20.45
C ILE A 82 -13.81 -12.08 20.89
N LYS A 83 -12.65 -12.07 20.24
CA LYS A 83 -11.51 -11.19 20.53
C LYS A 83 -10.97 -10.57 19.25
N ASP A 84 -10.25 -9.46 19.38
CA ASP A 84 -9.41 -8.97 18.30
C ASP A 84 -8.31 -10.00 18.00
N SER A 85 -8.08 -10.26 16.72
CA SER A 85 -6.97 -11.11 16.26
C SER A 85 -5.63 -10.37 16.24
N GLU A 86 -5.60 -9.08 16.57
CA GLU A 86 -4.39 -8.24 16.61
C GLU A 86 -3.57 -8.30 15.30
N ARG A 87 -4.29 -8.35 14.18
CA ARG A 87 -3.68 -8.43 12.83
C ARG A 87 -2.78 -9.66 12.64
N LEU A 88 -3.15 -10.78 13.25
CA LEU A 88 -2.40 -12.04 13.20
C LEU A 88 -1.96 -12.42 11.77
N VAL A 89 -2.87 -12.33 10.79
CA VAL A 89 -2.58 -12.68 9.39
C VAL A 89 -1.60 -11.69 8.76
N ASN A 90 -1.71 -10.40 9.07
CA ASN A 90 -0.80 -9.38 8.58
C ASN A 90 0.62 -9.62 9.11
N TRP A 91 0.76 -9.94 10.40
CA TRP A 91 2.05 -10.28 10.99
C TRP A 91 2.63 -11.59 10.44
N ALA A 92 1.79 -12.59 10.14
CA ALA A 92 2.24 -13.83 9.49
C ALA A 92 2.83 -13.58 8.08
N ARG A 93 2.34 -12.54 7.36
CA ARG A 93 2.85 -12.12 6.04
C ARG A 93 3.98 -11.10 6.11
N PHE A 94 4.37 -10.64 7.29
CA PHE A 94 5.35 -9.56 7.49
C PHE A 94 6.69 -9.86 6.81
N VAL A 95 7.22 -11.07 7.00
CA VAL A 95 8.44 -11.56 6.34
C VAL A 95 8.05 -12.31 5.07
N LYS A 96 8.51 -11.82 3.92
CA LYS A 96 8.16 -12.38 2.61
C LYS A 96 9.01 -13.60 2.27
N SER A 97 8.39 -14.62 1.71
CA SER A 97 9.07 -15.74 1.06
C SER A 97 9.77 -15.28 -0.23
N ASP A 98 10.67 -16.08 -0.77
CA ASP A 98 11.35 -15.77 -2.03
C ASP A 98 10.37 -15.68 -3.22
N THR A 99 9.28 -16.44 -3.19
CA THR A 99 8.22 -16.37 -4.19
C THR A 99 7.51 -15.03 -4.15
N GLU A 100 7.14 -14.55 -2.95
CA GLU A 100 6.51 -13.24 -2.75
C GLU A 100 7.44 -12.10 -3.16
N ILE A 101 8.72 -12.19 -2.80
CA ILE A 101 9.75 -11.26 -3.30
C ILE A 101 9.84 -11.27 -4.83
N GLY A 102 9.68 -12.44 -5.45
CA GLY A 102 9.60 -12.56 -6.92
C GLY A 102 8.43 -11.77 -7.52
N TYR A 103 7.26 -11.79 -6.89
CA TYR A 103 6.10 -10.97 -7.32
C TYR A 103 6.36 -9.48 -7.11
N MET A 104 6.90 -9.09 -5.97
CA MET A 104 7.23 -7.69 -5.68
C MET A 104 8.27 -7.11 -6.65
N LYS A 105 9.29 -7.87 -7.03
CA LYS A 105 10.27 -7.45 -8.05
C LYS A 105 9.62 -7.22 -9.42
N LYS A 106 8.66 -8.05 -9.82
CA LYS A 106 7.89 -7.84 -11.05
C LYS A 106 6.99 -6.61 -10.95
N ALA A 107 6.32 -6.43 -9.80
CA ALA A 107 5.52 -5.23 -9.53
C ALA A 107 6.37 -3.95 -9.57
N ALA A 108 7.61 -3.98 -9.04
CA ALA A 108 8.54 -2.85 -9.08
C ALA A 108 8.89 -2.44 -10.52
N LYS A 109 9.15 -3.41 -11.41
CA LYS A 109 9.39 -3.10 -12.84
C LYS A 109 8.19 -2.47 -13.52
N ILE A 110 6.97 -2.86 -13.14
CA ILE A 110 5.75 -2.22 -13.63
C ILE A 110 5.65 -0.79 -13.12
N SER A 111 5.92 -0.55 -11.82
CA SER A 111 5.95 0.81 -11.26
C SER A 111 6.96 1.70 -11.96
N GLU A 112 8.19 1.20 -12.18
CA GLU A 112 9.25 1.91 -12.88
C GLU A 112 8.82 2.30 -14.30
N GLY A 113 8.28 1.35 -15.08
CA GLY A 113 7.77 1.60 -16.43
C GLY A 113 6.65 2.63 -16.47
N ALA A 114 5.70 2.55 -15.53
CA ALA A 114 4.59 3.51 -15.43
C ALA A 114 5.05 4.90 -14.97
N MET A 115 6.03 4.97 -14.06
CA MET A 115 6.62 6.24 -13.64
C MET A 115 7.36 6.92 -14.79
N LYS A 116 8.07 6.15 -15.62
CA LYS A 116 8.70 6.69 -16.83
C LYS A 116 7.66 7.27 -17.79
N VAL A 117 6.54 6.56 -18.02
CA VAL A 117 5.42 7.09 -18.81
C VAL A 117 4.88 8.39 -18.20
N ALA A 118 4.73 8.46 -16.86
CA ALA A 118 4.29 9.69 -16.20
C ALA A 118 5.23 10.86 -16.47
N MET A 119 6.55 10.65 -16.35
CA MET A 119 7.56 11.69 -16.60
C MET A 119 7.59 12.15 -18.07
N GLU A 120 7.29 11.24 -19.00
CA GLU A 120 7.25 11.54 -20.45
C GLU A 120 5.94 12.20 -20.90
N THR A 121 4.85 11.98 -20.14
CA THR A 121 3.50 12.43 -20.54
C THR A 121 3.12 13.76 -19.89
N ILE A 122 3.60 14.04 -18.67
CA ILE A 122 3.23 15.26 -17.95
C ILE A 122 3.88 16.47 -18.62
N GLU A 123 3.07 17.30 -19.30
CA GLU A 123 3.53 18.49 -20.01
C GLU A 123 2.54 19.66 -19.87
N PRO A 124 3.00 20.91 -20.00
CA PRO A 124 2.12 22.08 -19.89
C PRO A 124 0.99 22.05 -20.94
N GLY A 125 -0.24 22.29 -20.49
CA GLY A 125 -1.42 22.32 -21.34
C GLY A 125 -2.17 21.01 -21.50
N LEU A 126 -1.57 19.85 -21.17
CA LEU A 126 -2.25 18.56 -21.08
C LEU A 126 -3.14 18.53 -19.83
N ARG A 127 -4.30 17.87 -19.90
CA ARG A 127 -5.16 17.66 -18.71
C ARG A 127 -4.57 16.56 -17.82
N GLN A 128 -4.72 16.72 -16.52
CA GLN A 128 -4.24 15.72 -15.52
C GLN A 128 -4.86 14.33 -15.76
N CYS A 129 -6.17 14.28 -16.05
CA CYS A 129 -6.86 13.02 -16.31
C CYS A 129 -6.34 12.29 -17.56
N ASP A 130 -5.90 13.02 -18.60
CA ASP A 130 -5.32 12.40 -19.80
C ASP A 130 -3.96 11.76 -19.49
N ALA A 131 -3.12 12.42 -18.67
CA ALA A 131 -1.86 11.84 -18.20
C ALA A 131 -2.09 10.58 -17.36
N VAL A 132 -3.04 10.61 -16.42
CA VAL A 132 -3.37 9.43 -15.59
C VAL A 132 -3.90 8.28 -16.45
N ALA A 133 -4.64 8.54 -17.52
CA ALA A 133 -5.09 7.49 -18.43
C ALA A 133 -3.92 6.72 -19.05
N GLU A 134 -2.85 7.41 -19.50
CA GLU A 134 -1.65 6.76 -20.03
C GLU A 134 -0.86 6.02 -18.92
N ILE A 135 -0.76 6.60 -17.74
CA ILE A 135 -0.11 5.95 -16.58
C ILE A 135 -0.87 4.65 -16.21
N GLN A 136 -2.19 4.71 -16.12
CA GLN A 136 -3.01 3.52 -15.81
C GLN A 136 -2.88 2.45 -16.90
N LYS A 137 -2.88 2.85 -18.16
CA LYS A 137 -2.61 1.95 -19.29
C LYS A 137 -1.25 1.24 -19.14
N ALA A 138 -0.20 1.97 -18.76
CA ALA A 138 1.12 1.39 -18.52
C ALA A 138 1.11 0.41 -17.34
N LEU A 139 0.44 0.76 -16.23
CA LEU A 139 0.30 -0.10 -15.05
C LEU A 139 -0.40 -1.43 -15.40
N PHE A 140 -1.51 -1.39 -16.15
CA PHE A 140 -2.22 -2.61 -16.57
C PHE A 140 -1.47 -3.39 -17.63
N LYS A 141 -0.84 -2.72 -18.60
CA LYS A 141 -0.04 -3.38 -19.62
C LYS A 141 1.11 -4.18 -19.01
N GLY A 142 1.71 -3.66 -17.94
CA GLY A 142 2.81 -4.31 -17.27
C GLY A 142 4.10 -4.38 -18.11
N THR A 143 4.80 -5.51 -17.99
CA THR A 143 6.02 -5.82 -18.76
C THR A 143 5.74 -6.91 -19.81
N PRO A 144 6.67 -7.20 -20.72
CA PRO A 144 6.53 -8.34 -21.64
C PRO A 144 6.31 -9.71 -20.94
N GLU A 145 6.82 -9.85 -19.70
CA GLU A 145 6.76 -11.13 -18.95
C GLU A 145 5.50 -11.24 -18.08
N VAL A 146 4.90 -10.11 -17.67
CA VAL A 146 3.75 -10.12 -16.76
C VAL A 146 2.88 -8.89 -16.94
N GLY A 147 1.57 -9.10 -17.03
CA GLY A 147 0.58 -8.02 -16.96
C GLY A 147 0.43 -7.51 -15.54
N GLY A 148 0.06 -6.23 -15.42
CA GLY A 148 -0.28 -5.63 -14.13
C GLY A 148 -1.72 -5.85 -13.72
N GLU A 149 -1.99 -5.68 -12.44
CA GLU A 149 -3.34 -5.70 -11.84
C GLU A 149 -3.69 -4.29 -11.34
N TYR A 150 -4.97 -4.04 -11.03
CA TYR A 150 -5.38 -2.77 -10.43
C TYR A 150 -4.72 -2.57 -9.06
N ALA A 151 -4.26 -1.36 -8.79
CA ALA A 151 -3.71 -1.00 -7.48
C ALA A 151 -4.82 -0.76 -6.44
N SER A 152 -4.48 -0.93 -5.16
CA SER A 152 -5.40 -0.68 -4.06
C SER A 152 -5.76 0.80 -3.92
N ILE A 153 -4.82 1.68 -4.27
CA ILE A 153 -5.00 3.13 -4.38
C ILE A 153 -4.77 3.51 -5.84
N THR A 154 -5.62 4.35 -6.39
CA THR A 154 -5.41 4.89 -7.74
C THR A 154 -4.14 5.75 -7.79
N THR A 155 -3.62 6.05 -8.98
CA THR A 155 -2.51 7.00 -9.13
C THR A 155 -2.88 8.33 -8.48
N LEU A 156 -2.09 8.75 -7.49
CA LEU A 156 -2.21 10.05 -6.85
C LEU A 156 -1.45 11.08 -7.68
N LEU A 157 -2.03 12.27 -7.84
CA LEU A 157 -1.49 13.30 -8.72
C LEU A 157 -1.70 14.73 -8.17
N PRO A 158 -1.30 15.02 -6.91
CA PRO A 158 -1.35 16.39 -6.42
C PRO A 158 -0.48 17.30 -7.29
N THR A 159 -1.09 18.36 -7.84
CA THR A 159 -0.48 19.28 -8.80
C THR A 159 -0.56 20.72 -8.29
N GLY A 160 0.46 21.53 -8.57
CA GLY A 160 0.55 22.93 -8.18
C GLY A 160 0.47 23.10 -6.66
N LYS A 161 -0.49 23.91 -6.17
CA LYS A 161 -0.75 24.06 -4.73
C LYS A 161 -1.20 22.74 -4.08
N GLY A 162 -1.79 21.84 -4.84
CA GLY A 162 -2.19 20.52 -4.36
C GLY A 162 -1.03 19.69 -3.82
N THR A 163 0.22 19.96 -4.21
CA THR A 163 1.40 19.28 -3.68
C THR A 163 1.62 19.48 -2.18
N SER A 164 0.96 20.47 -1.59
CA SER A 164 0.93 20.68 -0.13
C SER A 164 -0.01 19.73 0.62
N ALA A 165 -0.78 18.92 -0.09
CA ALA A 165 -1.74 17.96 0.47
C ALA A 165 -1.45 16.56 -0.08
N SER A 166 -1.53 15.55 0.78
CA SER A 166 -1.39 14.15 0.38
C SER A 166 -2.67 13.61 -0.23
N HIS A 167 -2.53 12.59 -1.06
CA HIS A 167 -3.62 11.73 -1.57
C HIS A 167 -4.64 12.42 -2.48
N LEU A 168 -4.28 13.54 -3.12
CA LEU A 168 -5.12 14.13 -4.16
C LEU A 168 -4.98 13.33 -5.46
N THR A 169 -6.11 13.21 -6.17
CA THR A 169 -6.18 12.54 -7.47
C THR A 169 -6.21 13.55 -8.60
N ALA A 170 -6.04 13.06 -9.83
CA ALA A 170 -6.14 13.87 -11.03
C ALA A 170 -7.52 14.52 -11.19
N THR A 171 -7.51 15.72 -11.74
CA THR A 171 -8.71 16.46 -12.16
C THR A 171 -8.71 16.62 -13.69
N ASP A 172 -9.67 17.37 -14.24
CA ASP A 172 -9.69 17.78 -15.64
C ASP A 172 -8.92 19.10 -15.90
N GLU A 173 -8.28 19.65 -14.87
CA GLU A 173 -7.41 20.81 -15.00
C GLU A 173 -6.16 20.50 -15.80
N LYS A 174 -5.57 21.53 -16.41
CA LYS A 174 -4.35 21.40 -17.19
C LYS A 174 -3.11 21.63 -16.35
N PHE A 175 -2.04 20.90 -16.66
CA PHE A 175 -0.73 21.21 -16.11
C PHE A 175 -0.25 22.60 -16.53
N VAL A 176 0.36 23.31 -15.60
CA VAL A 176 0.83 24.69 -15.78
C VAL A 176 2.37 24.73 -15.69
N ASN A 177 3.01 25.46 -16.61
CA ASN A 177 4.45 25.68 -16.55
C ASN A 177 4.84 26.45 -15.26
N GLY A 178 5.91 26.02 -14.60
CA GLY A 178 6.35 26.56 -13.30
C GLY A 178 5.80 25.78 -12.08
N GLU A 179 4.83 24.89 -12.27
CA GLU A 179 4.27 24.07 -11.21
C GLU A 179 4.94 22.69 -11.09
N ALA A 180 4.86 22.12 -9.91
CA ALA A 180 5.27 20.74 -9.65
C ALA A 180 4.03 19.83 -9.55
N THR A 181 4.23 18.56 -9.89
CA THR A 181 3.25 17.48 -9.72
C THR A 181 3.94 16.34 -8.99
N ILE A 182 3.34 15.85 -7.92
CA ILE A 182 3.76 14.59 -7.28
C ILE A 182 2.98 13.46 -7.97
N VAL A 183 3.69 12.45 -8.44
CA VAL A 183 3.10 11.22 -8.97
C VAL A 183 3.41 10.11 -7.98
N GLU A 184 2.38 9.53 -7.38
CA GLU A 184 2.51 8.33 -6.56
C GLU A 184 1.65 7.23 -7.17
N LEU A 185 2.27 6.08 -7.44
CA LEU A 185 1.66 4.95 -8.12
C LEU A 185 2.21 3.62 -7.64
N SER A 186 1.54 2.53 -7.95
CA SER A 186 2.03 1.18 -7.66
C SER A 186 1.73 0.21 -8.78
N GLY A 187 2.75 -0.47 -9.29
CA GLY A 187 2.59 -1.72 -10.01
C GLY A 187 2.12 -2.82 -9.07
N VAL A 188 1.36 -3.77 -9.61
CA VAL A 188 0.76 -4.86 -8.83
C VAL A 188 0.87 -6.19 -9.58
N VAL A 189 1.37 -7.22 -8.89
CA VAL A 189 1.43 -8.60 -9.42
C VAL A 189 0.96 -9.57 -8.32
N LYS A 190 -0.07 -10.35 -8.58
CA LYS A 190 -0.69 -11.25 -7.59
C LYS A 190 -1.06 -10.54 -6.28
N ARG A 191 -1.58 -9.34 -6.42
CA ARG A 191 -1.93 -8.40 -5.33
C ARG A 191 -0.75 -7.88 -4.52
N TYR A 192 0.50 -8.23 -4.84
CA TYR A 192 1.69 -7.63 -4.24
C TYR A 192 1.96 -6.27 -4.87
N HIS A 193 1.99 -5.24 -4.03
CA HIS A 193 2.19 -3.86 -4.42
C HIS A 193 3.66 -3.46 -4.29
N CYS A 194 4.10 -2.58 -5.18
CA CYS A 194 5.40 -1.94 -5.10
C CYS A 194 5.27 -0.44 -5.39
N PRO A 195 4.77 0.34 -4.42
CA PRO A 195 4.55 1.76 -4.60
C PRO A 195 5.84 2.55 -4.73
N MET A 196 5.77 3.66 -5.47
CA MET A 196 6.81 4.66 -5.58
C MET A 196 6.23 6.04 -5.88
N ALA A 197 6.92 7.09 -5.46
CA ALA A 197 6.55 8.46 -5.78
C ALA A 197 7.73 9.27 -6.33
N ARG A 198 7.42 10.21 -7.22
CA ARG A 198 8.35 11.20 -7.78
C ARG A 198 7.68 12.56 -7.92
N THR A 199 8.45 13.61 -7.72
CA THR A 199 8.02 14.97 -8.03
C THR A 199 8.52 15.36 -9.43
N VAL A 200 7.59 15.71 -10.30
CA VAL A 200 7.85 16.23 -11.66
C VAL A 200 7.68 17.74 -11.62
N GLN A 201 8.71 18.49 -11.98
CA GLN A 201 8.67 19.94 -12.05
C GLN A 201 8.60 20.39 -13.52
N LEU A 202 7.57 21.17 -13.87
CA LEU A 202 7.46 21.77 -15.18
C LEU A 202 8.16 23.13 -15.20
N GLY A 203 9.11 23.30 -16.12
CA GLY A 203 9.93 24.52 -16.20
C GLY A 203 11.00 24.59 -15.11
N LYS A 204 11.58 25.79 -14.93
CA LYS A 204 12.69 26.00 -13.98
C LYS A 204 12.19 26.07 -12.53
N PRO A 205 12.65 25.17 -11.63
CA PRO A 205 12.26 25.21 -10.22
C PRO A 205 12.87 26.40 -9.47
N GLU A 206 12.17 26.89 -8.45
CA GLU A 206 12.74 27.82 -7.47
C GLU A 206 13.82 27.11 -6.63
N GLN A 207 14.85 27.86 -6.19
CA GLN A 207 15.97 27.32 -5.41
C GLN A 207 15.48 26.57 -4.14
N LYS A 208 14.47 27.13 -3.45
CA LYS A 208 13.90 26.46 -2.26
C LYS A 208 13.33 25.06 -2.53
N LYS A 209 12.76 24.82 -3.74
CA LYS A 209 12.24 23.50 -4.14
C LYS A 209 13.38 22.53 -4.46
N ILE A 210 14.46 23.03 -5.09
CA ILE A 210 15.70 22.25 -5.31
C ILE A 210 16.29 21.81 -3.97
N ASP A 211 16.43 22.75 -3.02
CA ASP A 211 17.02 22.46 -1.70
C ASP A 211 16.16 21.47 -0.91
N ALA A 212 14.83 21.61 -0.94
CA ALA A 212 13.91 20.68 -0.33
C ALA A 212 13.99 19.27 -0.97
N MET A 213 14.05 19.19 -2.30
CA MET A 213 14.18 17.90 -2.99
C MET A 213 15.52 17.22 -2.71
N LYS A 214 16.60 18.01 -2.58
CA LYS A 214 17.91 17.50 -2.15
C LYS A 214 17.83 16.89 -0.74
N ALA A 215 17.26 17.63 0.21
CA ALA A 215 17.07 17.13 1.58
C ALA A 215 16.18 15.86 1.61
N THR A 216 15.12 15.83 0.80
CA THR A 216 14.22 14.69 0.63
C THR A 216 14.99 13.45 0.16
N ASN A 217 15.79 13.58 -0.90
CA ASN A 217 16.57 12.47 -1.45
C ASN A 217 17.68 11.99 -0.49
N GLU A 218 18.37 12.90 0.18
CA GLU A 218 19.39 12.55 1.17
C GLU A 218 18.78 11.82 2.39
N ALA A 219 17.62 12.26 2.85
CA ALA A 219 16.90 11.61 3.96
C ALA A 219 16.42 10.21 3.55
N LEU A 220 15.84 10.08 2.33
CA LEU A 220 15.42 8.81 1.77
C LEU A 220 16.60 7.83 1.68
N GLN A 221 17.73 8.27 1.14
CA GLN A 221 18.94 7.46 1.00
C GLN A 221 19.47 7.02 2.38
N ALA A 222 19.54 7.91 3.37
CA ALA A 222 19.98 7.57 4.72
C ALA A 222 19.07 6.53 5.40
N GLY A 223 17.75 6.62 5.17
CA GLY A 223 16.80 5.62 5.63
C GLY A 223 17.00 4.26 4.94
N ILE A 224 17.20 4.25 3.62
CA ILE A 224 17.50 3.05 2.84
C ILE A 224 18.78 2.38 3.37
N GLU A 225 19.85 3.13 3.57
CA GLU A 225 21.13 2.60 4.09
C GLU A 225 21.02 2.03 5.51
N ALA A 226 20.10 2.54 6.31
CA ALA A 226 19.80 2.02 7.64
C ALA A 226 18.88 0.78 7.62
N THR A 227 18.30 0.42 6.48
CA THR A 227 17.40 -0.73 6.33
C THR A 227 18.21 -2.04 6.26
N LYS A 228 18.66 -2.48 7.44
CA LYS A 228 19.45 -3.72 7.59
C LYS A 228 18.77 -4.66 8.58
N PRO A 229 18.76 -5.98 8.33
CA PRO A 229 18.34 -6.94 9.34
C PRO A 229 19.05 -6.73 10.66
N GLY A 230 18.29 -6.76 11.75
CA GLY A 230 18.78 -6.48 13.10
C GLY A 230 18.56 -5.03 13.56
N ASN A 231 18.47 -4.05 12.66
CA ASN A 231 18.03 -2.71 13.01
C ASN A 231 16.52 -2.70 13.28
N THR A 232 16.07 -1.73 14.06
CA THR A 232 14.65 -1.49 14.31
C THR A 232 14.07 -0.47 13.32
N ALA A 233 12.74 -0.43 13.21
CA ALA A 233 12.05 0.63 12.47
C ALA A 233 12.40 2.03 13.01
N ASN A 234 12.57 2.15 14.35
CA ASN A 234 13.07 3.36 14.99
C ASN A 234 14.47 3.77 14.49
N ASP A 235 15.40 2.81 14.34
CA ASP A 235 16.77 3.12 13.89
C ASP A 235 16.76 3.71 12.46
N VAL A 236 15.95 3.14 11.57
CA VAL A 236 15.74 3.65 10.22
C VAL A 236 15.16 5.06 10.27
N ALA A 237 14.11 5.27 11.08
CA ALA A 237 13.47 6.56 11.26
C ALA A 237 14.44 7.62 11.79
N GLN A 238 15.27 7.30 12.77
CA GLN A 238 16.28 8.21 13.35
C GLN A 238 17.31 8.66 12.31
N LYS A 239 17.77 7.75 11.44
CA LYS A 239 18.70 8.11 10.36
C LYS A 239 18.07 9.04 9.35
N PHE A 240 16.82 8.76 8.96
CA PHE A 240 16.05 9.62 8.07
C PHE A 240 15.85 11.01 8.64
N TRP A 241 15.31 11.14 9.85
CA TRP A 241 15.07 12.44 10.48
C TRP A 241 16.36 13.19 10.81
N GLY A 242 17.44 12.49 11.16
CA GLY A 242 18.73 13.13 11.42
C GLY A 242 19.33 13.86 10.20
N VAL A 243 18.91 13.48 8.98
CA VAL A 243 19.23 14.27 7.78
C VAL A 243 18.34 15.51 7.70
N LEU A 244 17.03 15.38 7.87
CA LEU A 244 16.10 16.51 7.81
C LEU A 244 16.43 17.59 8.85
N ASP A 245 16.88 17.20 10.04
CA ASP A 245 17.30 18.12 11.10
C ASP A 245 18.45 19.03 10.64
N LYS A 246 19.40 18.54 9.81
CA LYS A 246 20.48 19.34 9.23
C LYS A 246 19.99 20.43 8.28
N TYR A 247 18.82 20.21 7.67
CA TYR A 247 18.17 21.14 6.76
C TYR A 247 17.11 22.01 7.45
N ASN A 248 16.93 21.89 8.80
CA ASN A 248 15.84 22.50 9.55
C ASN A 248 14.44 22.18 9.00
N ILE A 249 14.27 21.01 8.42
CA ILE A 249 12.98 20.54 7.91
C ILE A 249 12.32 19.66 8.96
N LYS A 250 11.09 20.03 9.37
CA LYS A 250 10.27 19.24 10.28
C LYS A 250 9.33 18.34 9.48
N LYS A 251 9.31 17.07 9.83
CA LYS A 251 8.34 16.08 9.33
C LYS A 251 7.75 15.34 10.53
N GLU A 252 6.44 15.46 10.72
CA GLU A 252 5.74 14.84 11.84
C GLU A 252 5.18 13.47 11.52
N SER A 253 4.87 13.21 10.23
CA SER A 253 4.34 11.93 9.76
C SER A 253 5.40 10.84 9.70
N ARG A 254 4.98 9.58 9.79
CA ARG A 254 5.85 8.41 9.56
C ARG A 254 6.62 8.53 8.25
N THR A 255 7.77 7.85 8.16
CA THR A 255 8.62 7.84 6.96
C THR A 255 8.49 6.54 6.16
N GLY A 256 7.59 5.64 6.55
CA GLY A 256 7.32 4.42 5.82
C GLY A 256 6.40 3.46 6.57
N TYR A 257 5.95 2.45 5.87
CA TYR A 257 5.07 1.38 6.38
C TYR A 257 5.24 0.10 5.57
N SER A 258 4.93 -1.04 6.19
CA SER A 258 5.02 -2.36 5.54
C SER A 258 4.10 -2.49 4.34
N ILE A 259 4.57 -3.15 3.28
CA ILE A 259 3.83 -3.43 2.05
C ILE A 259 3.91 -4.90 1.67
N GLY A 260 2.97 -5.33 0.87
CA GLY A 260 2.85 -6.69 0.35
C GLY A 260 1.53 -6.87 -0.39
N ILE A 261 0.68 -7.81 0.06
CA ILE A 261 -0.67 -7.97 -0.48
C ILE A 261 -1.54 -6.81 -0.01
N GLY A 262 -2.18 -6.13 -0.97
CA GLY A 262 -3.12 -5.05 -0.70
C GLY A 262 -4.40 -5.20 -1.52
N TYR A 263 -5.49 -4.70 -0.95
CA TYR A 263 -6.79 -4.49 -1.59
C TYR A 263 -7.31 -3.10 -1.25
N PRO A 264 -8.13 -2.48 -2.10
CA PRO A 264 -8.72 -1.18 -1.76
C PRO A 264 -9.31 -1.20 -0.35
N PRO A 265 -9.16 -0.13 0.42
CA PRO A 265 -8.68 1.19 0.03
C PRO A 265 -7.19 1.44 0.29
N ASP A 266 -6.38 0.45 0.71
CA ASP A 266 -4.99 0.65 1.11
C ASP A 266 -4.07 -0.46 0.57
N TRP A 267 -2.81 -0.13 0.33
CA TRP A 267 -1.74 -1.08 0.00
C TRP A 267 -0.77 -1.36 1.15
N GLY A 268 -0.92 -0.69 2.28
CA GLY A 268 -0.16 -0.96 3.50
C GLY A 268 -0.61 -2.26 4.18
N GLU A 269 0.33 -2.98 4.79
CA GLU A 269 0.01 -4.20 5.55
C GLU A 269 -0.31 -3.96 7.02
N HIS A 270 -0.28 -2.71 7.49
CA HIS A 270 -0.64 -2.32 8.87
C HIS A 270 0.12 -3.08 9.97
N THR A 271 1.40 -3.42 9.73
CA THR A 271 2.29 -4.05 10.71
C THR A 271 3.27 -3.03 11.29
N LEU A 272 4.47 -2.87 10.71
CA LEU A 272 5.44 -1.89 11.19
C LEU A 272 5.18 -0.48 10.63
N ASN A 273 5.58 0.52 11.41
CA ASN A 273 5.75 1.90 10.95
C ASN A 273 7.23 2.31 11.05
N ILE A 274 7.77 2.90 9.99
CA ILE A 274 9.07 3.56 10.10
C ILE A 274 8.87 4.91 10.80
N TYR A 275 8.89 4.86 12.13
CA TYR A 275 8.59 5.99 13.01
C TYR A 275 9.39 5.91 14.31
N LYS A 276 9.61 7.06 14.95
CA LYS A 276 10.31 7.15 16.25
C LYS A 276 9.54 6.34 17.30
N GLY A 277 10.23 5.42 17.96
CA GLY A 277 9.66 4.57 19.01
C GLY A 277 9.11 3.22 18.54
N ASP A 278 8.99 2.96 17.22
CA ASP A 278 8.66 1.61 16.75
C ASP A 278 9.90 0.71 16.81
N MET A 279 9.89 -0.19 17.78
CA MET A 279 11.00 -1.12 18.06
C MET A 279 10.91 -2.44 17.29
N THR A 280 10.04 -2.52 16.28
CA THR A 280 9.93 -3.71 15.40
C THR A 280 11.28 -3.96 14.71
N VAL A 281 11.85 -5.14 14.94
CA VAL A 281 13.14 -5.54 14.37
C VAL A 281 12.96 -5.95 12.91
N LEU A 282 13.77 -5.38 12.04
CA LEU A 282 13.80 -5.75 10.63
C LEU A 282 14.45 -7.13 10.47
N GLN A 283 13.72 -8.05 9.86
CA GLN A 283 14.20 -9.36 9.46
C GLN A 283 14.53 -9.34 7.95
N PRO A 284 15.37 -10.26 7.45
CA PRO A 284 15.54 -10.44 6.01
C PRO A 284 14.17 -10.60 5.32
N ASN A 285 13.99 -9.98 4.17
CA ASN A 285 12.75 -10.01 3.39
C ASN A 285 11.56 -9.23 3.97
N VAL A 286 11.73 -8.46 5.03
CA VAL A 286 10.77 -7.43 5.38
C VAL A 286 10.77 -6.38 4.27
N CYS A 287 9.58 -6.00 3.78
CA CYS A 287 9.40 -5.01 2.73
C CYS A 287 8.51 -3.88 3.22
N PHE A 288 8.88 -2.65 2.86
CA PHE A 288 8.09 -1.47 3.20
C PHE A 288 8.25 -0.37 2.16
N HIS A 289 7.26 0.50 2.11
CA HIS A 289 7.29 1.74 1.34
C HIS A 289 7.92 2.81 2.21
N MET A 290 9.09 3.32 1.82
CA MET A 290 9.74 4.44 2.50
C MET A 290 9.39 5.74 1.78
N ILE A 291 8.83 6.70 2.53
CA ILE A 291 8.20 7.90 1.99
C ILE A 291 8.89 9.14 2.53
N ALA A 292 9.48 9.90 1.64
CA ALA A 292 10.04 11.20 1.92
C ALA A 292 9.15 12.29 1.31
N VAL A 293 7.99 12.55 1.93
CA VAL A 293 7.10 13.66 1.57
C VAL A 293 7.34 14.84 2.50
N MET A 294 7.58 16.01 1.92
CA MET A 294 7.79 17.28 2.63
C MET A 294 6.77 18.31 2.14
N GLN A 295 6.04 18.91 3.07
CA GLN A 295 5.00 19.89 2.79
C GLN A 295 5.35 21.24 3.42
N PHE A 296 5.25 22.32 2.64
CA PHE A 296 5.68 23.66 3.02
C PHE A 296 4.57 24.69 2.74
N GLY A 297 3.49 24.60 3.50
CA GLY A 297 2.36 25.51 3.36
C GLY A 297 1.60 25.29 2.04
N GLU A 298 1.95 26.01 0.97
CA GLU A 298 1.26 25.96 -0.33
C GLU A 298 1.93 25.05 -1.38
N TRP A 299 2.97 24.33 -1.04
CA TRP A 299 3.69 23.43 -1.95
C TRP A 299 4.33 22.27 -1.19
N GLY A 300 4.70 21.24 -1.93
CA GLY A 300 5.40 20.07 -1.37
C GLY A 300 6.27 19.39 -2.42
N VAL A 301 7.12 18.50 -1.95
CA VAL A 301 7.93 17.59 -2.75
C VAL A 301 7.87 16.20 -2.15
N GLU A 302 7.99 15.19 -2.99
CA GLU A 302 8.01 13.80 -2.55
C GLU A 302 8.92 12.96 -3.45
N ALA A 303 9.67 12.08 -2.80
CA ALA A 303 10.27 10.91 -3.40
C ALA A 303 10.04 9.72 -2.48
N SER A 304 9.73 8.57 -3.01
CA SER A 304 9.55 7.37 -2.22
C SER A 304 10.04 6.12 -2.96
N GLU A 305 10.37 5.09 -2.18
CA GLU A 305 10.88 3.82 -2.67
C GLU A 305 10.25 2.64 -1.95
N SER A 306 10.02 1.56 -2.68
CA SER A 306 9.75 0.26 -2.07
C SER A 306 11.08 -0.41 -1.72
N VAL A 307 11.27 -0.72 -0.44
CA VAL A 307 12.55 -1.18 0.12
C VAL A 307 12.41 -2.59 0.69
N ARG A 308 13.43 -3.41 0.49
CA ARG A 308 13.56 -4.75 1.10
C ARG A 308 14.74 -4.77 2.06
N ALA A 309 14.57 -5.24 3.28
CA ALA A 309 15.66 -5.48 4.21
C ALA A 309 16.49 -6.69 3.75
N VAL A 310 17.80 -6.48 3.54
CA VAL A 310 18.76 -7.50 3.13
C VAL A 310 20.08 -7.37 3.88
N SER A 311 20.80 -8.48 4.06
CA SER A 311 22.04 -8.52 4.88
C SER A 311 23.25 -7.88 4.19
N TYR A 312 23.23 -7.74 2.88
CA TYR A 312 24.33 -7.23 2.05
C TYR A 312 23.77 -6.51 0.84
N THR A 313 24.35 -5.39 0.47
CA THR A 313 23.95 -4.51 -0.62
C THR A 313 22.43 -4.22 -0.71
N HIS A 314 22.06 -2.99 -0.43
CA HIS A 314 20.67 -2.54 -0.54
C HIS A 314 20.18 -2.72 -1.97
N LEU A 315 19.18 -3.55 -2.14
CA LEU A 315 18.36 -3.53 -3.30
C LEU A 315 17.14 -2.66 -2.94
N THR A 316 17.17 -1.39 -3.30
CA THR A 316 15.95 -0.79 -3.80
C THR A 316 15.43 -1.78 -4.82
N LEU A 317 14.21 -2.22 -4.69
CA LEU A 317 13.52 -2.85 -5.81
C LEU A 317 13.77 -1.87 -6.97
N PRO A 318 14.24 -2.30 -8.18
CA PRO A 318 14.87 -1.42 -9.17
C PRO A 318 13.95 -0.26 -9.54
N THR A 319 14.18 0.90 -8.93
CA THR A 319 13.29 2.07 -9.02
C THR A 319 14.06 3.37 -9.04
N ILE A 320 15.40 3.32 -9.18
CA ILE A 320 16.22 4.53 -9.31
C ILE A 320 16.10 5.04 -10.73
N LEU A 321 15.12 5.93 -10.96
CA LEU A 321 15.15 6.84 -12.08
C LEU A 321 15.96 8.08 -11.65
N PRO A 322 16.88 8.59 -12.45
CA PRO A 322 17.55 9.85 -12.16
C PRO A 322 16.49 10.95 -12.06
N VAL A 323 16.60 11.78 -11.01
CA VAL A 323 15.78 12.96 -10.74
C VAL A 323 16.13 14.06 -11.75
#